data_4c2d2fb64f10773fa1d4eabb0869ab3a
#
_entry.id   4c2d2fb64f10773fa1d4eabb0869ab3a
#
_cell.length_a   1.000
_cell.length_b   1.000
_cell.length_c   1.000
_cell.angle_alpha   90.00
_cell.angle_beta   90.00
_cell.angle_gamma   90.00
#
_symmetry.space_group_name_H-M   'P 1'
#
loop_
_entity.id
_entity.type
_entity.pdbx_description
1 polymer ?
#
loop_
_entity_poly.entity_id
_entity_poly.type
_entity_poly.pdbx_seq_one_letter_code
_entity_poly.pdbx_strand_id
1 'polypeptide(L)'
;MTHSILSTSGPMACHCIRLHRGEDLLLSIRELCRENHIAAGVVLSAVGCISEGRVRDASGVTVRDIRDHCEIVSLNGTVSEVRCHLHIALSKEDLSTIGGHLCPGCIINTTGELVIAELPGVSFGVEQDPETGYDELIFLEK
;
A
#
# COMPACT_ATOMS: atom_id res chain seq x y z
N MET A 1 27.04 8.91 -5.71
CA MET A 1 25.99 7.89 -5.58
C MET A 1 25.56 7.47 -6.98
N THR A 2 25.72 6.21 -7.32
CA THR A 2 25.19 5.67 -8.60
C THR A 2 23.79 5.12 -8.30
N HIS A 3 22.76 5.78 -8.84
CA HIS A 3 21.41 5.25 -8.81
C HIS A 3 21.32 4.11 -9.81
N SER A 4 20.88 2.94 -9.38
CA SER A 4 20.53 1.85 -10.28
C SER A 4 19.11 2.03 -10.78
N ILE A 5 18.91 1.92 -12.09
CA ILE A 5 17.59 1.99 -12.72
C ILE A 5 17.31 0.62 -13.33
N LEU A 6 16.22 0.00 -12.93
CA LEU A 6 15.65 -1.13 -13.62
C LEU A 6 14.49 -0.63 -14.48
N SER A 7 14.59 -0.81 -15.78
CA SER A 7 13.53 -0.42 -16.74
C SER A 7 12.75 -1.66 -17.16
N THR A 8 11.43 -1.54 -17.19
CA THR A 8 10.54 -2.59 -17.69
C THR A 8 9.62 -2.06 -18.77
N SER A 9 9.21 -2.94 -19.67
CA SER A 9 8.26 -2.63 -20.74
C SER A 9 7.39 -3.85 -21.05
N GLY A 10 6.21 -3.62 -21.58
CA GLY A 10 5.26 -4.66 -21.92
C GLY A 10 3.89 -4.45 -21.30
N PRO A 11 2.92 -5.33 -21.60
CA PRO A 11 1.58 -5.24 -21.01
C PRO A 11 1.63 -5.51 -19.51
N MET A 12 0.93 -4.67 -18.75
CA MET A 12 0.71 -4.85 -17.30
C MET A 12 -0.56 -5.65 -17.07
N ALA A 13 -0.55 -6.56 -16.10
CA ALA A 13 -1.77 -7.14 -15.57
C ALA A 13 -2.37 -6.16 -14.54
N CYS A 14 -3.69 -5.93 -14.63
CA CYS A 14 -4.40 -5.10 -13.68
C CYS A 14 -5.38 -5.96 -12.87
N HIS A 15 -5.25 -5.89 -11.55
CA HIS A 15 -6.13 -6.56 -10.60
C HIS A 15 -7.13 -5.55 -10.06
N CYS A 16 -8.42 -5.76 -10.35
CA CYS A 16 -9.51 -4.92 -9.85
C CYS A 16 -10.17 -5.62 -8.67
N ILE A 17 -10.20 -4.94 -7.54
CA ILE A 17 -10.56 -5.53 -6.26
C ILE A 17 -11.59 -4.65 -5.57
N ARG A 18 -12.61 -5.27 -5.01
CA ARG A 18 -13.54 -4.61 -4.10
C ARG A 18 -13.43 -5.25 -2.72
N LEU A 19 -13.04 -4.46 -1.74
CA LEU A 19 -13.08 -4.83 -0.33
C LEU A 19 -14.45 -4.45 0.26
N HIS A 20 -14.91 -5.29 1.17
CA HIS A 20 -16.20 -5.13 1.84
C HIS A 20 -16.04 -4.53 3.23
N ARG A 21 -17.15 -4.10 3.79
CA ARG A 21 -17.20 -3.58 5.15
C ARG A 21 -16.65 -4.58 6.16
N GLY A 22 -15.75 -4.09 7.02
CA GLY A 22 -15.10 -4.87 8.08
C GLY A 22 -13.78 -5.49 7.70
N GLU A 23 -13.40 -5.47 6.41
CA GLU A 23 -12.09 -5.96 5.98
C GLU A 23 -10.99 -4.95 6.32
N ASP A 24 -9.82 -5.45 6.69
CA ASP A 24 -8.62 -4.64 6.91
C ASP A 24 -7.94 -4.36 5.57
N LEU A 25 -7.77 -3.08 5.25
CA LEU A 25 -7.22 -2.64 3.96
C LEU A 25 -5.84 -3.23 3.67
N LEU A 26 -4.90 -3.13 4.61
CA LEU A 26 -3.52 -3.60 4.39
C LEU A 26 -3.43 -5.12 4.37
N LEU A 27 -4.12 -5.79 5.31
CA LEU A 27 -4.07 -7.24 5.38
C LEU A 27 -4.70 -7.88 4.15
N SER A 28 -5.82 -7.34 3.65
CA SER A 28 -6.45 -7.79 2.42
C SER A 28 -5.53 -7.62 1.20
N ILE A 29 -4.84 -6.47 1.07
CA ILE A 29 -3.87 -6.25 -0.01
C ILE A 29 -2.73 -7.28 0.07
N ARG A 30 -2.19 -7.53 1.25
CA ARG A 30 -1.12 -8.53 1.45
C ARG A 30 -1.57 -9.94 1.07
N GLU A 31 -2.77 -10.32 1.44
CA GLU A 31 -3.34 -11.62 1.10
C GLU A 31 -3.53 -11.77 -0.41
N LEU A 32 -4.14 -10.78 -1.05
CA LEU A 32 -4.30 -10.73 -2.51
C LEU A 32 -2.97 -10.84 -3.26
N CYS A 33 -1.93 -10.14 -2.80
CA CYS A 33 -0.61 -10.24 -3.41
C CYS A 33 -0.02 -11.65 -3.30
N ARG A 34 -0.20 -12.32 -2.16
CA ARG A 34 0.27 -13.71 -1.96
C ARG A 34 -0.53 -14.71 -2.78
N GLU A 35 -1.86 -14.62 -2.77
CA GLU A 35 -2.74 -15.56 -3.49
C GLU A 35 -2.57 -15.47 -5.00
N ASN A 36 -2.29 -14.28 -5.53
CA ASN A 36 -2.10 -14.05 -6.96
C ASN A 36 -0.63 -14.02 -7.38
N HIS A 37 0.31 -14.33 -6.47
CA HIS A 37 1.75 -14.35 -6.73
C HIS A 37 2.27 -13.06 -7.38
N ILE A 38 1.76 -11.90 -6.92
CA ILE A 38 2.18 -10.60 -7.44
C ILE A 38 3.63 -10.34 -7.01
N ALA A 39 4.54 -10.44 -7.97
CA ALA A 39 5.96 -10.27 -7.72
C ALA A 39 6.37 -8.81 -7.59
N ALA A 40 5.73 -7.92 -8.33
CA ALA A 40 5.96 -6.47 -8.28
C ALA A 40 4.71 -5.72 -8.75
N GLY A 41 4.11 -4.95 -7.89
CA GLY A 41 2.90 -4.18 -8.20
C GLY A 41 2.92 -2.77 -7.62
N VAL A 42 2.05 -1.94 -8.18
CA VAL A 42 1.78 -0.58 -7.70
C VAL A 42 0.29 -0.34 -7.60
N VAL A 43 -0.13 0.45 -6.62
CA VAL A 43 -1.52 0.89 -6.52
C VAL A 43 -1.75 2.00 -7.54
N LEU A 44 -2.63 1.76 -8.53
CA LEU A 44 -3.04 2.76 -9.52
C LEU A 44 -4.19 3.62 -9.01
N SER A 45 -5.14 3.01 -8.30
CA SER A 45 -6.32 3.68 -7.78
C SER A 45 -6.79 3.02 -6.50
N ALA A 46 -7.26 3.83 -5.57
CA ALA A 46 -7.93 3.39 -4.37
C ALA A 46 -8.97 4.43 -3.95
N VAL A 47 -10.21 4.00 -3.85
CA VAL A 47 -11.36 4.82 -3.45
C VAL A 47 -12.20 4.05 -2.44
N GLY A 48 -12.77 4.74 -1.49
CA GLY A 48 -13.65 4.16 -0.49
C GLY A 48 -13.53 4.88 0.84
N CYS A 49 -14.02 4.26 1.89
CA CYS A 49 -14.00 4.84 3.21
C CYS A 49 -13.68 3.82 4.30
N ILE A 50 -13.19 4.33 5.41
CA ILE A 50 -12.85 3.55 6.60
C ILE A 50 -13.69 3.99 7.80
N SER A 51 -13.95 3.06 8.71
CA SER A 51 -14.53 3.34 10.02
C SER A 51 -13.49 3.58 11.10
N GLU A 52 -12.34 2.97 10.93
CA GLU A 52 -11.18 3.08 11.82
C GLU A 52 -9.91 3.11 10.97
N GLY A 53 -8.92 3.89 11.39
CA GLY A 53 -7.63 3.97 10.74
C GLY A 53 -6.46 3.78 11.70
N ARG A 54 -5.34 3.32 11.17
CA ARG A 54 -4.10 3.20 11.91
C ARG A 54 -2.92 3.48 11.00
N VAL A 55 -2.14 4.50 11.37
CA VAL A 55 -1.01 4.97 10.59
C VAL A 55 0.20 5.23 11.47
N ARG A 56 1.40 5.02 10.95
CA ARG A 56 2.63 5.48 11.56
C ARG A 56 2.93 6.88 11.04
N ASP A 57 3.22 7.80 11.93
CA ASP A 57 3.57 9.17 11.58
C ASP A 57 5.01 9.32 11.08
N ALA A 58 5.39 10.53 10.68
CA ALA A 58 6.70 10.83 10.10
C ALA A 58 7.89 10.68 11.07
N SER A 59 7.65 10.42 12.35
CA SER A 59 8.73 10.08 13.29
C SER A 59 9.38 8.71 12.98
N GLY A 60 8.68 7.86 12.21
CA GLY A 60 9.10 6.50 11.89
C GLY A 60 8.85 5.47 13.00
N VAL A 61 8.37 5.90 14.16
CA VAL A 61 8.17 5.03 15.33
C VAL A 61 6.79 5.13 15.94
N THR A 62 6.12 6.28 15.88
CA THR A 62 4.84 6.51 16.54
C THR A 62 3.68 6.09 15.65
N VAL A 63 2.90 5.14 16.14
CA VAL A 63 1.65 4.70 15.50
C VAL A 63 0.47 5.44 16.14
N ARG A 64 -0.45 5.94 15.30
CA ARG A 64 -1.62 6.70 15.70
C ARG A 64 -2.90 6.01 15.24
N ASP A 65 -3.85 5.89 16.15
CA ASP A 65 -5.19 5.41 15.86
C ASP A 65 -6.09 6.58 15.45
N ILE A 66 -6.86 6.36 14.37
CA ILE A 66 -7.85 7.30 13.84
C ILE A 66 -9.21 6.66 14.08
N ARG A 67 -10.04 7.28 14.92
CA ARG A 67 -11.35 6.77 15.30
C ARG A 67 -12.50 7.48 14.58
N ASP A 68 -12.17 8.25 13.57
CA ASP A 68 -13.14 8.97 12.74
C ASP A 68 -13.45 8.15 11.48
N HIS A 69 -14.67 8.28 10.98
CA HIS A 69 -14.99 7.85 9.64
C HIS A 69 -14.26 8.76 8.65
N CYS A 70 -13.55 8.18 7.70
CA CYS A 70 -12.78 8.94 6.73
C CYS A 70 -12.96 8.38 5.31
N GLU A 71 -12.93 9.28 4.33
CA GLU A 71 -12.80 8.92 2.93
C GLU A 71 -11.32 8.66 2.58
N ILE A 72 -11.07 7.61 1.80
CA ILE A 72 -9.74 7.37 1.23
C ILE A 72 -9.58 8.30 0.04
N VAL A 73 -8.72 9.32 0.16
CA VAL A 73 -8.45 10.26 -0.93
C VAL A 73 -7.21 9.88 -1.74
N SER A 74 -6.28 9.16 -1.15
CA SER A 74 -5.18 8.51 -1.88
C SER A 74 -4.60 7.32 -1.12
N LEU A 75 -4.12 6.35 -1.87
CA LEU A 75 -3.31 5.24 -1.40
C LEU A 75 -2.21 5.01 -2.43
N ASN A 76 -0.97 5.21 -2.04
CA ASN A 76 0.19 5.11 -2.92
C ASN A 76 1.21 4.14 -2.35
N GLY A 77 1.90 3.47 -3.24
CA GLY A 77 3.05 2.67 -2.88
C GLY A 77 3.18 1.38 -3.68
N THR A 78 4.10 0.56 -3.24
CA THR A 78 4.50 -0.69 -3.87
C THR A 78 3.94 -1.88 -3.11
N VAL A 79 3.55 -2.91 -3.84
CA VAL A 79 2.95 -4.13 -3.28
C VAL A 79 3.57 -5.36 -3.95
N SER A 80 3.79 -6.39 -3.17
CA SER A 80 4.21 -7.71 -3.65
C SER A 80 3.88 -8.76 -2.61
N GLU A 81 4.08 -10.03 -2.95
CA GLU A 81 3.94 -11.14 -2.01
C GLU A 81 4.92 -11.07 -0.82
N VAL A 82 6.05 -10.37 -0.97
CA VAL A 82 7.07 -10.25 0.08
C VAL A 82 6.97 -8.95 0.88
N ARG A 83 6.48 -7.87 0.28
CA ARG A 83 6.41 -6.56 0.94
C ARG A 83 5.28 -5.69 0.36
N CYS A 84 4.53 -5.06 1.25
CA CYS A 84 3.63 -3.95 0.91
C CYS A 84 4.07 -2.71 1.67
N HIS A 85 4.41 -1.65 0.94
CA HIS A 85 4.79 -0.35 1.50
C HIS A 85 3.84 0.71 0.94
N LEU A 86 2.91 1.14 1.77
CA LEU A 86 1.81 2.00 1.36
C LEU A 86 1.68 3.20 2.29
N HIS A 87 1.45 4.35 1.69
CA HIS A 87 1.05 5.56 2.39
C HIS A 87 -0.39 5.91 2.02
N ILE A 88 -1.15 6.37 3.01
CA ILE A 88 -2.57 6.71 2.87
C ILE A 88 -2.83 8.15 3.26
N ALA A 89 -3.72 8.82 2.54
CA ALA A 89 -4.31 10.09 2.93
C ALA A 89 -5.83 9.91 3.07
N LEU A 90 -6.35 10.43 4.17
CA LEU A 90 -7.72 10.25 4.63
C LEU A 90 -8.37 11.61 4.87
N SER A 91 -9.56 11.82 4.30
CA SER A 91 -10.36 13.04 4.54
C SER A 91 -11.42 12.76 5.59
N LYS A 92 -11.46 13.60 6.60
CA LYS A 92 -12.43 13.57 7.70
C LYS A 92 -13.73 14.30 7.33
N GLU A 93 -14.74 14.26 8.20
CA GLU A 93 -16.03 14.92 8.02
C GLU A 93 -15.91 16.43 7.83
N ASP A 94 -14.94 17.07 8.49
CA ASP A 94 -14.65 18.51 8.35
C ASP A 94 -13.76 18.83 7.13
N LEU A 95 -13.51 17.85 6.25
CA LEU A 95 -12.63 17.89 5.08
C LEU A 95 -11.14 18.06 5.41
N SER A 96 -10.74 18.09 6.68
CA SER A 96 -9.33 18.02 7.02
C SER A 96 -8.73 16.70 6.58
N THR A 97 -7.50 16.73 6.05
CA THR A 97 -6.82 15.54 5.55
C THR A 97 -5.66 15.19 6.46
N ILE A 98 -5.63 13.93 6.86
CA ILE A 98 -4.59 13.31 7.68
C ILE A 98 -4.08 12.07 6.99
N GLY A 99 -2.91 11.60 7.33
CA GLY A 99 -2.38 10.37 6.73
C GLY A 99 -1.00 10.02 7.25
N GLY A 100 -0.45 8.97 6.67
CA GLY A 100 0.86 8.46 7.02
C GLY A 100 1.12 7.10 6.41
N HIS A 101 2.10 6.39 6.98
CA HIS A 101 2.40 5.02 6.59
C HIS A 101 1.29 4.08 7.07
N LEU A 102 0.70 3.35 6.12
CA LEU A 102 -0.42 2.45 6.39
C LEU A 102 0.00 1.29 7.30
N CYS A 103 -0.71 1.12 8.39
CA CYS A 103 -0.56 -0.01 9.31
C CYS A 103 -1.82 -0.89 9.28
N PRO A 104 -1.71 -2.16 9.71
CA PRO A 104 -2.90 -2.97 10.00
C PRO A 104 -3.81 -2.26 10.99
N GLY A 105 -5.12 -2.30 10.78
CA GLY A 105 -6.11 -1.60 11.59
C GLY A 105 -6.86 -0.50 10.84
N CYS A 106 -6.68 -0.37 9.52
CA CYS A 106 -7.53 0.45 8.67
C CYS A 106 -8.71 -0.39 8.16
N ILE A 107 -9.88 -0.20 8.74
CA ILE A 107 -11.05 -1.04 8.53
C ILE A 107 -12.01 -0.39 7.55
N ILE A 108 -12.32 -1.08 6.46
CA ILE A 108 -13.26 -0.62 5.43
C ILE A 108 -14.65 -0.45 6.04
N ASN A 109 -15.28 0.70 5.79
CA ASN A 109 -16.64 0.97 6.28
C ASN A 109 -17.73 0.46 5.31
N THR A 110 -17.80 0.98 4.10
CA THR A 110 -18.80 0.56 3.09
C THR A 110 -18.16 -0.22 1.96
N THR A 111 -17.15 0.36 1.32
CA THR A 111 -16.41 -0.25 0.20
C THR A 111 -14.98 0.27 0.16
N GLY A 112 -14.08 -0.57 -0.35
CA GLY A 112 -12.75 -0.18 -0.78
C GLY A 112 -12.54 -0.71 -2.20
N GLU A 113 -12.40 0.19 -3.17
CA GLU A 113 -12.24 -0.13 -4.58
C GLU A 113 -10.81 0.12 -4.99
N LEU A 114 -10.10 -0.93 -5.39
CA LEU A 114 -8.68 -0.92 -5.65
C LEU A 114 -8.38 -1.38 -7.07
N VAL A 115 -7.41 -0.74 -7.70
CA VAL A 115 -6.77 -1.23 -8.93
C VAL A 115 -5.28 -1.30 -8.69
N ILE A 116 -4.72 -2.51 -8.81
CA ILE A 116 -3.29 -2.78 -8.66
C ILE A 116 -2.76 -3.21 -10.02
N ALA A 117 -1.71 -2.54 -10.51
CA ALA A 117 -0.99 -2.95 -11.71
C ALA A 117 0.23 -3.78 -11.33
N GLU A 118 0.37 -4.95 -11.97
CA GLU A 118 1.57 -5.79 -11.87
C GLU A 118 2.54 -5.44 -12.99
N LEU A 119 3.80 -5.17 -12.60
CA LEU A 119 4.87 -4.79 -13.52
C LEU A 119 5.44 -6.04 -14.21
N PRO A 120 5.55 -6.05 -15.55
CA PRO A 120 6.10 -7.20 -16.27
C PRO A 120 7.62 -7.31 -16.08
N GLY A 121 8.12 -8.54 -15.95
CA GLY A 121 9.56 -8.80 -15.92
C GLY A 121 10.33 -8.25 -14.72
N VAL A 122 9.63 -7.84 -13.66
CA VAL A 122 10.22 -7.30 -12.43
C VAL A 122 9.74 -8.10 -11.23
N SER A 123 10.59 -8.27 -10.25
CA SER A 123 10.21 -8.70 -8.91
C SER A 123 10.77 -7.75 -7.86
N PHE A 124 10.04 -7.60 -6.77
CA PHE A 124 10.48 -6.85 -5.61
C PHE A 124 11.11 -7.78 -4.59
N GLY A 125 12.30 -7.40 -4.15
CA GLY A 125 12.96 -8.00 -3.01
C GLY A 125 13.13 -7.00 -1.89
N VAL A 126 13.72 -7.43 -0.81
CA VAL A 126 14.09 -6.58 0.33
C VAL A 126 15.53 -6.86 0.72
N GLU A 127 16.25 -5.81 1.13
CA GLU A 127 17.55 -5.93 1.75
C GLU A 127 17.63 -5.02 2.99
N GLN A 128 18.35 -5.47 3.98
CA GLN A 128 18.59 -4.66 5.16
C GLN A 128 19.57 -3.55 4.83
N ASP A 129 19.15 -2.31 5.02
CA ASP A 129 20.01 -1.13 4.86
C ASP A 129 20.57 -0.71 6.23
N PRO A 130 21.88 -0.82 6.44
CA PRO A 130 22.51 -0.43 7.70
C PRO A 130 22.46 1.08 7.96
N GLU A 131 22.28 1.92 6.92
CA GLU A 131 22.19 3.38 7.08
C GLU A 131 20.81 3.80 7.60
N THR A 132 19.72 3.14 7.14
CA THR A 132 18.35 3.43 7.56
C THR A 132 17.88 2.54 8.71
N GLY A 133 18.47 1.36 8.85
CA GLY A 133 18.07 0.35 9.84
C GLY A 133 16.79 -0.41 9.45
N TYR A 134 16.27 -0.20 8.24
CA TYR A 134 15.06 -0.85 7.72
C TYR A 134 15.38 -1.83 6.60
N ASP A 135 14.44 -2.72 6.36
CA ASP A 135 14.41 -3.53 5.15
C ASP A 135 13.91 -2.67 3.99
N GLU A 136 14.82 -2.32 3.08
CA GLU A 136 14.52 -1.46 1.94
C GLU A 136 14.19 -2.27 0.70
N LEU A 137 13.41 -1.66 -0.19
CA LEU A 137 12.99 -2.28 -1.44
C LEU A 137 14.15 -2.36 -2.42
N ILE A 138 14.33 -3.54 -3.02
CA ILE A 138 15.21 -3.73 -4.18
C ILE A 138 14.40 -4.21 -5.38
N PHE A 139 14.84 -3.80 -6.57
CA PHE A 139 14.24 -4.17 -7.85
C PHE A 139 15.10 -5.24 -8.51
N LEU A 140 14.47 -6.36 -8.88
CA LEU A 140 15.13 -7.50 -9.48
C LEU A 140 14.50 -7.82 -10.84
N GLU A 141 15.31 -8.22 -11.81
CA GLU A 141 14.82 -8.83 -13.04
C GLU A 141 14.18 -10.19 -12.72
N LYS A 142 13.04 -10.47 -13.37
CA LYS A 142 12.30 -11.73 -13.18
C LYS A 142 12.62 -12.71 -14.30
#